data_85198a9395a56e8003dc6c53b036e8c0
#
_entry.id   85198a9395a56e8003dc6c53b036e8c0
#
_cell.length_a   1.000
_cell.length_b   1.000
_cell.length_c   1.000
_cell.angle_alpha   90.00
_cell.angle_beta   90.00
_cell.angle_gamma   90.00
#
_symmetry.space_group_name_H-M   'P 1'
#
loop_
_entity.id
_entity.type
_entity.pdbx_description
1 polymer ?
#
loop_
_entity_poly.entity_id
_entity_poly.type
_entity_poly.pdbx_seq_one_letter_code
_entity_poly.pdbx_strand_id
1 'polypeptide(L)'
;MSELISTRLELLEGYRFEVEFDVHSIPRLVVDEIKPIGEEEGPNPTRLLSAAVGHCISSSLLYCLGKAKVHVKKLEATVQAKVERNKEGYLRIAGLNVQVCLEVNEEDKARVPRCLKIFENYCTVTQSVRKGIEVKVTIS
;
A
#
# COMPACT_ATOMS: atom_id res chain seq x y z
N MET A 1 -4.01 19.64 -12.70
CA MET A 1 -3.80 18.63 -13.76
C MET A 1 -4.01 17.23 -13.19
N SER A 2 -4.70 16.37 -13.92
CA SER A 2 -4.96 15.01 -13.47
C SER A 2 -4.41 13.99 -14.46
N GLU A 3 -4.18 12.79 -13.95
CA GLU A 3 -3.67 11.67 -14.72
C GLU A 3 -4.57 10.47 -14.44
N LEU A 4 -4.89 9.71 -15.46
CA LEU A 4 -5.68 8.49 -15.31
C LEU A 4 -4.77 7.28 -15.41
N ILE A 5 -4.79 6.47 -14.38
CA ILE A 5 -4.03 5.23 -14.28
C ILE A 5 -5.03 4.08 -14.30
N SER A 6 -4.84 3.11 -15.19
CA SER A 6 -5.78 2.02 -15.37
C SER A 6 -5.23 0.70 -14.83
N THR A 7 -6.07 -0.02 -14.12
CA THR A 7 -5.77 -1.38 -13.64
C THR A 7 -6.96 -2.25 -14.03
N ARG A 8 -6.69 -3.39 -14.66
CA ARG A 8 -7.72 -4.28 -15.15
C ARG A 8 -7.67 -5.60 -14.38
N LEU A 9 -8.84 -6.10 -14.02
CA LEU A 9 -8.96 -7.39 -13.32
C LEU A 9 -9.86 -8.30 -14.14
N GLU A 10 -9.46 -9.56 -14.26
CA GLU A 10 -10.25 -10.57 -14.97
C GLU A 10 -10.37 -11.81 -14.10
N LEU A 11 -11.61 -12.32 -13.97
CA LEU A 11 -11.86 -13.55 -13.24
C LEU A 11 -11.22 -14.74 -13.94
N LEU A 12 -10.47 -15.54 -13.18
CA LEU A 12 -9.91 -16.80 -13.66
C LEU A 12 -10.77 -17.96 -13.24
N GLU A 13 -10.91 -18.19 -11.93
CA GLU A 13 -11.68 -19.29 -11.39
C GLU A 13 -12.00 -19.01 -9.93
N GLY A 14 -13.20 -19.38 -9.47
CA GLY A 14 -13.60 -19.12 -8.09
C GLY A 14 -13.59 -17.64 -7.77
N TYR A 15 -12.76 -17.25 -6.82
CA TYR A 15 -12.54 -15.85 -6.44
C TYR A 15 -11.15 -15.35 -6.87
N ARG A 16 -10.47 -16.14 -7.69
CA ARG A 16 -9.13 -15.82 -8.17
C ARG A 16 -9.22 -14.95 -9.41
N PHE A 17 -8.52 -13.82 -9.38
CA PHE A 17 -8.46 -12.87 -10.49
C PHE A 17 -7.01 -12.66 -10.91
N GLU A 18 -6.83 -12.27 -12.15
CA GLU A 18 -5.56 -11.80 -12.66
C GLU A 18 -5.64 -10.28 -12.79
N VAL A 19 -4.64 -9.59 -12.25
CA VAL A 19 -4.56 -8.12 -12.28
C VAL A 19 -3.51 -7.73 -13.31
N GLU A 20 -3.91 -6.86 -14.24
CA GLU A 20 -3.01 -6.31 -15.25
C GLU A 20 -2.88 -4.81 -15.04
N PHE A 21 -1.64 -4.35 -15.02
CA PHE A 21 -1.33 -2.93 -14.83
C PHE A 21 -1.07 -2.28 -16.19
N ASP A 22 -1.24 -0.97 -16.26
CA ASP A 22 -1.06 -0.21 -17.50
C ASP A 22 0.40 0.12 -17.83
N VAL A 23 1.35 -0.45 -17.10
CA VAL A 23 2.78 -0.39 -17.41
C VAL A 23 3.18 -1.75 -17.94
N HIS A 24 3.53 -1.81 -19.22
CA HIS A 24 3.77 -3.08 -19.92
C HIS A 24 4.79 -4.00 -19.28
N SER A 25 5.83 -3.43 -18.66
CA SER A 25 6.91 -4.21 -18.03
C SER A 25 6.54 -4.83 -16.68
N ILE A 26 5.40 -4.45 -16.10
CA ILE A 26 4.98 -4.98 -14.78
C ILE A 26 4.30 -6.34 -14.99
N PRO A 27 4.78 -7.41 -14.34
CA PRO A 27 4.13 -8.71 -14.42
C PRO A 27 2.71 -8.68 -13.87
N ARG A 28 1.84 -9.52 -14.41
CA ARG A 28 0.48 -9.68 -13.89
C ARG A 28 0.52 -10.28 -12.49
N LEU A 29 -0.44 -9.90 -11.68
CA LEU A 29 -0.56 -10.35 -10.29
C LEU A 29 -1.81 -11.20 -10.13
N VAL A 30 -1.67 -12.37 -9.53
CA VAL A 30 -2.82 -13.19 -9.14
C VAL A 30 -3.27 -12.76 -7.76
N VAL A 31 -4.57 -12.51 -7.62
CA VAL A 31 -5.21 -12.16 -6.34
C VAL A 31 -6.32 -13.15 -6.06
N ASP A 32 -6.63 -13.37 -4.80
CA ASP A 32 -7.63 -14.35 -4.38
C ASP A 32 -8.18 -13.94 -3.02
N GLU A 33 -9.22 -14.63 -2.58
CA GLU A 33 -9.72 -14.50 -1.22
C GLU A 33 -9.12 -15.58 -0.32
N ILE A 34 -9.18 -15.35 0.98
CA ILE A 34 -8.71 -16.33 1.96
C ILE A 34 -9.75 -17.45 2.09
N LYS A 35 -9.29 -18.61 2.55
CA LYS A 35 -10.18 -19.75 2.80
C LYS A 35 -11.18 -19.41 3.92
N PRO A 36 -12.40 -19.91 3.90
CA PRO A 36 -12.93 -20.90 2.95
C PRO A 36 -13.51 -20.29 1.66
N ILE A 37 -13.54 -18.96 1.53
CA ILE A 37 -14.14 -18.30 0.35
C ILE A 37 -13.27 -18.54 -0.89
N GLY A 38 -11.97 -18.24 -0.79
CA GLY A 38 -11.01 -18.49 -1.87
C GLY A 38 -10.06 -19.61 -1.51
N GLU A 39 -8.96 -19.71 -2.27
CA GLU A 39 -7.95 -20.75 -2.11
C GLU A 39 -6.60 -20.20 -1.65
N GLU A 40 -6.52 -18.89 -1.34
CA GLU A 40 -5.28 -18.24 -0.90
C GLU A 40 -4.14 -18.32 -1.93
N GLU A 41 -4.50 -18.28 -3.21
CA GLU A 41 -3.53 -18.31 -4.31
C GLU A 41 -2.85 -16.97 -4.54
N GLY A 42 -3.31 -15.94 -3.87
CA GLY A 42 -2.74 -14.60 -3.91
C GLY A 42 -3.29 -13.75 -2.80
N PRO A 43 -2.81 -12.51 -2.68
CA PRO A 43 -3.29 -11.62 -1.62
C PRO A 43 -4.75 -11.21 -1.83
N ASN A 44 -5.47 -11.06 -0.72
CA ASN A 44 -6.83 -10.54 -0.74
C ASN A 44 -6.82 -9.01 -0.74
N PRO A 45 -7.98 -8.34 -0.93
CA PRO A 45 -8.03 -6.89 -1.01
C PRO A 45 -7.42 -6.15 0.19
N THR A 46 -7.66 -6.62 1.41
CA THR A 46 -7.10 -5.98 2.61
C THR A 46 -5.57 -6.02 2.61
N ARG A 47 -4.99 -7.14 2.21
CA ARG A 47 -3.53 -7.28 2.11
C ARG A 47 -2.95 -6.42 1.00
N LEU A 48 -3.67 -6.30 -0.12
CA LEU A 48 -3.26 -5.41 -1.21
C LEU A 48 -3.24 -3.95 -0.77
N LEU A 49 -4.27 -3.52 -0.04
CA LEU A 49 -4.31 -2.16 0.50
C LEU A 49 -3.16 -1.92 1.48
N SER A 50 -2.91 -2.88 2.37
CA SER A 50 -1.82 -2.81 3.34
C SER A 50 -0.46 -2.69 2.64
N ALA A 51 -0.25 -3.49 1.61
CA ALA A 51 0.98 -3.44 0.82
C ALA A 51 1.14 -2.08 0.13
N ALA A 52 0.05 -1.53 -0.42
CA ALA A 52 0.07 -0.24 -1.08
C ALA A 52 0.45 0.88 -0.11
N VAL A 53 -0.15 0.89 1.07
CA VAL A 53 0.14 1.89 2.10
C VAL A 53 1.59 1.74 2.60
N GLY A 54 2.01 0.52 2.91
CA GLY A 54 3.37 0.25 3.40
C GLY A 54 4.43 0.65 2.37
N HIS A 55 4.21 0.35 1.10
CA HIS A 55 5.14 0.72 0.04
C HIS A 55 5.16 2.24 -0.16
N CYS A 56 4.02 2.89 -0.14
CA CYS A 56 3.94 4.34 -0.29
C CYS A 56 4.70 5.06 0.83
N ILE A 57 4.50 4.65 2.08
CA ILE A 57 5.23 5.17 3.24
C ILE A 57 6.73 4.96 3.06
N SER A 58 7.14 3.75 2.71
CA SER A 58 8.55 3.40 2.55
C SER A 58 9.21 4.17 1.41
N SER A 59 8.54 4.26 0.26
CA SER A 59 9.04 4.99 -0.90
C SER A 59 9.19 6.48 -0.62
N SER A 60 8.23 7.08 0.07
CA SER A 60 8.26 8.50 0.43
C SER A 60 9.40 8.80 1.38
N LEU A 61 9.63 7.90 2.34
CA LEU A 61 10.73 8.03 3.26
C LEU A 61 12.07 7.90 2.53
N LEU A 62 12.21 6.90 1.67
CA LEU A 62 13.42 6.72 0.85
C LEU A 62 13.68 7.95 -0.02
N TYR A 63 12.64 8.51 -0.63
CA TYR A 63 12.78 9.71 -1.45
C TYR A 63 13.34 10.89 -0.63
N CYS A 64 12.77 11.13 0.54
CA CYS A 64 13.21 12.21 1.41
C CYS A 64 14.65 11.99 1.88
N LEU A 65 14.96 10.77 2.32
CA LEU A 65 16.32 10.43 2.77
C LEU A 65 17.34 10.56 1.64
N GLY A 66 16.96 10.17 0.42
CA GLY A 66 17.82 10.33 -0.75
C GLY A 66 18.11 11.79 -1.05
N LYS A 67 17.12 12.67 -0.95
CA LYS A 67 17.31 14.11 -1.11
C LYS A 67 18.25 14.69 -0.05
N ALA A 68 18.21 14.15 1.16
CA ALA A 68 19.10 14.57 2.27
C ALA A 68 20.45 13.87 2.21
N LYS A 69 20.70 13.06 1.18
CA LYS A 69 21.96 12.30 1.00
C LYS A 69 22.25 11.35 2.16
N VAL A 70 21.21 10.76 2.71
CA VAL A 70 21.30 9.73 3.74
C VAL A 70 21.42 8.37 3.06
N HIS A 71 22.44 7.60 3.42
CA HIS A 71 22.60 6.25 2.92
C HIS A 71 21.81 5.26 3.78
N VAL A 72 20.80 4.65 3.19
CA VAL A 72 19.93 3.68 3.88
C VAL A 72 20.56 2.29 3.76
N LYS A 73 20.85 1.66 4.89
CA LYS A 73 21.33 0.28 4.95
C LYS A 73 20.19 -0.72 4.92
N LYS A 74 19.08 -0.40 5.59
CA LYS A 74 17.94 -1.30 5.70
C LYS A 74 16.68 -0.49 5.95
N LEU A 75 15.60 -0.89 5.29
CA LEU A 75 14.28 -0.35 5.56
C LEU A 75 13.27 -1.49 5.47
N GLU A 76 12.56 -1.73 6.55
CA GLU A 76 11.47 -2.70 6.59
C GLU A 76 10.22 -2.01 7.10
N ALA A 77 9.08 -2.38 6.55
CA ALA A 77 7.79 -1.87 7.02
C ALA A 77 6.85 -3.04 7.26
N THR A 78 6.17 -3.01 8.39
CA THR A 78 5.11 -3.97 8.71
C THR A 78 3.82 -3.17 8.85
N VAL A 79 2.79 -3.62 8.16
CA VAL A 79 1.46 -2.98 8.21
C VAL A 79 0.48 -3.97 8.82
N GLN A 80 -0.19 -3.55 9.89
CA GLN A 80 -1.25 -4.32 10.50
C GLN A 80 -2.58 -3.64 10.21
N ALA A 81 -3.50 -4.38 9.60
CA ALA A 81 -4.84 -3.91 9.31
C ALA A 81 -5.78 -4.42 10.40
N LYS A 82 -6.51 -3.51 11.02
CA LYS A 82 -7.54 -3.89 11.98
C LYS A 82 -8.85 -4.06 11.22
N VAL A 83 -9.36 -5.29 11.19
CA VAL A 83 -10.61 -5.61 10.51
C VAL A 83 -11.65 -5.95 11.56
N GLU A 84 -12.79 -5.28 11.53
CA GLU A 84 -13.87 -5.50 12.48
C GLU A 84 -15.23 -5.28 11.82
N ARG A 85 -16.29 -5.76 12.47
CA ARG A 85 -17.64 -5.57 11.98
C ARG A 85 -18.22 -4.26 12.49
N ASN A 86 -18.92 -3.56 11.59
CA ASN A 86 -19.64 -2.35 11.97
C ASN A 86 -20.97 -2.72 12.65
N LYS A 87 -21.79 -1.73 12.98
CA LYS A 87 -23.08 -1.93 13.67
C LYS A 87 -24.03 -2.82 12.88
N GLU A 88 -23.97 -2.77 11.55
CA GLU A 88 -24.83 -3.57 10.69
C GLU A 88 -24.25 -4.97 10.44
N GLY A 89 -23.09 -5.30 10.99
CA GLY A 89 -22.46 -6.61 10.84
C GLY A 89 -21.53 -6.76 9.64
N TYR A 90 -21.28 -5.70 8.89
CA TYR A 90 -20.38 -5.74 7.74
C TYR A 90 -18.92 -5.50 8.15
N LEU A 91 -18.01 -6.24 7.52
CA LEU A 91 -16.59 -6.08 7.76
C LEU A 91 -16.08 -4.75 7.22
N ARG A 92 -15.24 -4.11 8.01
CA ARG A 92 -14.60 -2.84 7.66
C ARG A 92 -13.15 -2.86 8.13
N ILE A 93 -12.30 -2.17 7.37
CA ILE A 93 -10.94 -1.91 7.82
C ILE A 93 -11.02 -0.69 8.72
N ALA A 94 -10.85 -0.91 10.02
CA ALA A 94 -10.99 0.15 11.02
C ALA A 94 -9.72 0.97 11.19
N GLY A 95 -8.59 0.46 10.76
CA GLY A 95 -7.33 1.18 10.84
C GLY A 95 -6.19 0.39 10.26
N LEU A 96 -5.14 1.11 9.93
CA LEU A 96 -3.86 0.55 9.48
C LEU A 96 -2.78 1.10 10.38
N ASN A 97 -1.97 0.22 10.94
CA ASN A 97 -0.82 0.61 11.76
C ASN A 97 0.44 0.22 11.02
N VAL A 98 1.27 1.20 10.70
CA VAL A 98 2.50 1.00 9.94
C VAL A 98 3.69 1.20 10.87
N GLN A 99 4.53 0.17 10.97
CA GLN A 99 5.77 0.25 11.72
C GLN A 99 6.95 0.13 10.75
N VAL A 100 7.83 1.12 10.79
CA VAL A 100 9.00 1.18 9.91
C VAL A 100 10.26 1.02 10.75
N CYS A 101 11.12 0.08 10.33
CA CYS A 101 12.45 -0.10 10.91
C CYS A 101 13.48 0.39 9.91
N LEU A 102 14.29 1.36 10.32
CA LEU A 102 15.24 2.05 9.45
C LEU A 102 16.65 1.97 10.03
N GLU A 103 17.60 1.55 9.21
CA GLU A 103 19.02 1.62 9.54
C GLU A 103 19.73 2.48 8.50
N VAL A 104 20.53 3.43 8.97
CA VAL A 104 21.31 4.32 8.11
C VAL A 104 22.77 4.31 8.55
N ASN A 105 23.65 4.85 7.71
CA ASN A 105 25.05 5.05 8.10
C ASN A 105 25.12 6.01 9.28
N GLU A 106 26.04 5.73 10.19
CA GLU A 106 26.21 6.52 11.42
C GLU A 106 26.41 8.00 11.14
N GLU A 107 27.24 8.33 10.15
CA GLU A 107 27.51 9.71 9.76
C GLU A 107 26.31 10.46 9.22
N ASP A 108 25.25 9.74 8.84
CA ASP A 108 24.04 10.32 8.24
C ASP A 108 22.90 10.54 9.24
N LYS A 109 23.04 10.00 10.46
CA LYS A 109 21.93 9.99 11.45
C LYS A 109 21.38 11.37 11.77
N ALA A 110 22.22 12.39 11.78
CA ALA A 110 21.79 13.74 12.11
C ALA A 110 20.80 14.33 11.12
N ARG A 111 20.77 13.81 9.89
CA ARG A 111 19.87 14.30 8.83
C ARG A 111 18.52 13.57 8.77
N VAL A 112 18.38 12.49 9.53
CA VAL A 112 17.14 11.67 9.54
C VAL A 112 15.93 12.39 10.15
N PRO A 113 16.06 13.06 11.33
CA PRO A 113 14.87 13.62 12.00
C PRO A 113 14.04 14.59 11.14
N ARG A 114 14.68 15.38 10.29
CA ARG A 114 13.97 16.31 9.41
C ARG A 114 13.10 15.56 8.41
N CYS A 115 13.62 14.47 7.84
CA CYS A 115 12.84 13.63 6.92
C CYS A 115 11.64 13.01 7.62
N LEU A 116 11.80 12.57 8.86
CA LEU A 116 10.70 11.97 9.62
C LEU A 116 9.55 12.96 9.86
N LYS A 117 9.82 14.26 9.86
CA LYS A 117 8.79 15.28 10.03
C LYS A 117 8.00 15.55 8.74
N ILE A 118 8.64 15.39 7.57
CA ILE A 118 8.05 15.90 6.31
C ILE A 118 7.71 14.83 5.28
N PHE A 119 8.28 13.61 5.40
CA PHE A 119 8.13 12.61 4.33
C PHE A 119 6.69 12.22 4.04
N GLU A 120 5.80 12.25 5.03
CA GLU A 120 4.41 11.87 4.82
C GLU A 120 3.65 12.82 3.90
N ASN A 121 4.16 14.04 3.70
CA ASN A 121 3.57 14.96 2.74
C ASN A 121 3.64 14.42 1.30
N TYR A 122 4.60 13.52 1.05
CA TYR A 122 4.78 12.90 -0.28
C TYR A 122 4.02 11.57 -0.42
N CYS A 123 3.32 11.12 0.61
CA CYS A 123 2.63 9.83 0.62
C CYS A 123 1.28 9.93 -0.08
N THR A 124 1.27 9.81 -1.40
CA THR A 124 0.07 9.91 -2.22
C THR A 124 -1.04 8.97 -1.73
N VAL A 125 -0.74 7.68 -1.61
CA VAL A 125 -1.72 6.67 -1.23
C VAL A 125 -2.19 6.89 0.22
N THR A 126 -1.26 7.06 1.14
CA THR A 126 -1.60 7.20 2.57
C THR A 126 -2.46 8.43 2.83
N GLN A 127 -2.10 9.57 2.25
CA GLN A 127 -2.89 10.80 2.43
C GLN A 127 -4.30 10.66 1.84
N SER A 128 -4.40 9.98 0.70
CA SER A 128 -5.69 9.75 0.06
C SER A 128 -6.57 8.80 0.87
N VAL A 129 -5.98 7.73 1.40
CA VAL A 129 -6.68 6.76 2.27
C VAL A 129 -7.21 7.46 3.52
N ARG A 130 -6.41 8.33 4.14
CA ARG A 130 -6.84 9.06 5.35
C ARG A 130 -8.07 9.94 5.10
N LYS A 131 -8.20 10.51 3.92
CA LYS A 131 -9.31 11.41 3.57
C LYS A 131 -10.50 10.69 2.98
N GLY A 132 -10.34 9.42 2.62
CA GLY A 132 -11.31 8.70 1.83
C GLY A 132 -11.25 9.13 0.37
N ILE A 133 -11.46 8.19 -0.52
CA ILE A 133 -11.44 8.42 -1.97
C ILE A 133 -12.82 8.10 -2.51
N GLU A 134 -13.36 8.97 -3.36
CA GLU A 134 -14.63 8.70 -4.02
C GLU A 134 -14.49 7.46 -4.91
N VAL A 135 -15.42 6.52 -4.78
CA VAL A 135 -15.46 5.31 -5.61
C VAL A 135 -16.79 5.28 -6.36
N LYS A 136 -16.72 5.31 -7.67
CA LYS A 136 -17.90 5.20 -8.55
C LYS A 136 -17.90 3.85 -9.23
N VAL A 137 -19.04 3.17 -9.23
CA VAL A 137 -19.17 1.83 -9.80
C VAL A 137 -20.22 1.84 -10.89
N THR A 138 -19.86 1.31 -12.07
CA THR A 138 -20.78 1.13 -13.19
C THR A 138 -20.73 -0.34 -13.60
N ILE A 139 -21.88 -0.96 -13.75
CA ILE A 139 -21.99 -2.36 -14.16
C ILE A 139 -22.73 -2.42 -15.49
N SER A 140 -22.11 -3.07 -16.47
CA SER A 140 -22.71 -3.23 -17.80
C SER A 140 -23.23 -4.65 -18.04
#